data_1d6d86fbadf59429f0beec5f01c59912
#
_entry.id   1d6d86fbadf59429f0beec5f01c59912
#
_cell.length_a   1.000
_cell.length_b   1.000
_cell.length_c   1.000
_cell.angle_alpha   90.00
_cell.angle_beta   90.00
_cell.angle_gamma   90.00
#
_symmetry.space_group_name_H-M   'P 1'
#
loop_
_entity.id
_entity.type
_entity.pdbx_description
1 polymer ?
#
loop_
_entity_poly.entity_id
_entity_poly.type
_entity_poly.pdbx_seq_one_letter_code
_entity_poly.pdbx_strand_id
1 'polypeptide(L)'
;MANENMDKEKARILIVDDVETNRFTLKDIIAGMGYQPILTENGEQALKIVERFQIQLIISDIAMPVMDGYELCRRIKENPDTREIPIIFISAFDNPEDIVKGFALEGEDYITKPFIPEVVRARVRVHLKLYEANQRLQEINRQLQTSVSEQLKQMEMEKKNVLYALLRVARENASYDEKHMERLSYNCRVLADAMQLSSLYGHMISDSYVDTIELAAPLCDLGNVAIPTSILQKATSLSNAEEDIMQTHTTVGARVLQDIKRNGDYNDFIQMSMDIAKCHHENWDGSGYPEGIKGNEIPLSAQIVAVVSEYCALTENRTYREMYDKDDTFEIMKQDIGTKFNPDIFNILQKIYKQLH
;
A
#
# COMPACT_ATOMS: atom_id res chain seq x y z
N MET A 1 -39.14 0.71 -8.70
CA MET A 1 -39.29 -0.52 -9.50
C MET A 1 -38.91 -0.13 -10.93
N ALA A 2 -37.66 -0.12 -11.25
CA ALA A 2 -37.16 0.06 -12.61
C ALA A 2 -36.67 -1.30 -13.10
N ASN A 3 -37.24 -1.71 -14.24
CA ASN A 3 -36.95 -2.95 -14.96
C ASN A 3 -35.47 -3.01 -15.31
N GLU A 4 -34.64 -3.75 -14.59
CA GLU A 4 -33.36 -4.26 -15.04
C GLU A 4 -33.56 -5.51 -15.90
N ASN A 5 -34.11 -5.31 -17.10
CA ASN A 5 -33.92 -6.21 -18.21
C ASN A 5 -32.63 -5.78 -18.94
N MET A 6 -31.49 -5.99 -18.34
CA MET A 6 -30.25 -6.20 -19.11
C MET A 6 -30.43 -7.56 -19.81
N ASP A 7 -30.40 -7.55 -21.15
CA ASP A 7 -30.23 -8.74 -21.97
C ASP A 7 -29.04 -9.53 -21.42
N LYS A 8 -29.30 -10.56 -20.60
CA LYS A 8 -28.26 -11.50 -20.20
C LYS A 8 -27.82 -12.20 -21.47
N GLU A 9 -26.66 -11.81 -21.98
CA GLU A 9 -26.02 -12.51 -23.09
C GLU A 9 -26.04 -14.01 -22.79
N LYS A 10 -26.66 -14.80 -23.67
CA LYS A 10 -26.85 -16.24 -23.44
C LYS A 10 -25.49 -16.89 -23.28
N ALA A 11 -25.28 -17.67 -22.23
CA ALA A 11 -24.02 -18.36 -22.01
C ALA A 11 -23.63 -19.19 -23.25
N ARG A 12 -22.37 -19.05 -23.68
CA ARG A 12 -21.81 -19.75 -24.83
C ARG A 12 -21.14 -21.05 -24.38
N ILE A 13 -21.59 -22.14 -24.96
CA ILE A 13 -21.05 -23.48 -24.69
C ILE A 13 -20.37 -23.98 -25.93
N LEU A 14 -19.06 -24.26 -25.83
CA LEU A 14 -18.27 -24.83 -26.93
C LEU A 14 -18.41 -26.35 -26.93
N ILE A 15 -18.81 -26.89 -28.04
CA ILE A 15 -18.97 -28.35 -28.30
C ILE A 15 -17.90 -28.77 -29.28
N VAL A 16 -17.03 -29.72 -28.88
CA VAL A 16 -15.90 -30.19 -29.65
C VAL A 16 -16.04 -31.70 -29.81
N ASP A 17 -16.31 -32.18 -31.00
CA ASP A 17 -16.43 -33.60 -31.34
C ASP A 17 -16.19 -33.75 -32.85
N ASP A 18 -15.43 -34.72 -33.31
CA ASP A 18 -15.14 -34.92 -34.73
C ASP A 18 -16.35 -35.53 -35.50
N VAL A 19 -17.26 -36.16 -34.77
CA VAL A 19 -18.49 -36.79 -35.34
C VAL A 19 -19.62 -35.76 -35.42
N GLU A 20 -20.06 -35.44 -36.61
CA GLU A 20 -21.09 -34.43 -36.88
C GLU A 20 -22.41 -34.69 -36.17
N THR A 21 -22.87 -35.96 -36.14
CA THR A 21 -24.13 -36.34 -35.48
C THR A 21 -24.08 -36.10 -34.00
N ASN A 22 -22.95 -36.27 -33.35
CA ASN A 22 -22.73 -35.97 -31.94
C ASN A 22 -22.85 -34.47 -31.68
N ARG A 23 -22.17 -33.64 -32.49
CA ARG A 23 -22.23 -32.19 -32.40
C ARG A 23 -23.65 -31.67 -32.51
N PHE A 24 -24.43 -32.17 -33.48
CA PHE A 24 -25.83 -31.72 -33.65
C PHE A 24 -26.72 -32.19 -32.51
N THR A 25 -26.56 -33.40 -32.00
CA THR A 25 -27.34 -33.90 -30.84
C THR A 25 -27.11 -33.01 -29.62
N LEU A 26 -25.83 -32.70 -29.30
CA LEU A 26 -25.49 -31.83 -28.17
C LEU A 26 -25.98 -30.39 -28.40
N LYS A 27 -25.82 -29.89 -29.65
CA LYS A 27 -26.33 -28.55 -30.00
C LYS A 27 -27.82 -28.42 -29.69
N ASP A 28 -28.64 -29.40 -30.08
CA ASP A 28 -30.10 -29.38 -29.88
C ASP A 28 -30.43 -29.40 -28.37
N ILE A 29 -29.71 -30.20 -27.58
CA ILE A 29 -29.90 -30.29 -26.13
C ILE A 29 -29.56 -28.91 -25.49
N ILE A 30 -28.37 -28.33 -25.87
CA ILE A 30 -27.87 -27.06 -25.30
C ILE A 30 -28.77 -25.89 -25.73
N ALA A 31 -29.12 -25.81 -27.02
CA ALA A 31 -30.05 -24.78 -27.51
C ALA A 31 -31.43 -24.85 -26.84
N GLY A 32 -31.92 -26.09 -26.61
CA GLY A 32 -33.16 -26.33 -25.87
C GLY A 32 -33.12 -25.89 -24.38
N MET A 33 -31.93 -25.69 -23.81
CA MET A 33 -31.74 -25.11 -22.47
C MET A 33 -31.68 -23.58 -22.49
N GLY A 34 -31.69 -22.96 -23.69
CA GLY A 34 -31.60 -21.50 -23.85
C GLY A 34 -30.17 -20.94 -23.96
N TYR A 35 -29.14 -21.81 -24.00
CA TYR A 35 -27.73 -21.42 -24.17
C TYR A 35 -27.34 -21.31 -25.65
N GLN A 36 -26.20 -20.69 -25.92
CA GLN A 36 -25.66 -20.54 -27.28
C GLN A 36 -24.58 -21.60 -27.55
N PRO A 37 -24.85 -22.65 -28.30
CA PRO A 37 -23.84 -23.63 -28.67
C PRO A 37 -22.93 -23.10 -29.79
N ILE A 38 -21.62 -23.34 -29.66
CA ILE A 38 -20.61 -23.13 -30.71
C ILE A 38 -20.01 -24.50 -31.03
N LEU A 39 -19.88 -24.85 -32.28
CA LEU A 39 -19.45 -26.19 -32.72
C LEU A 39 -18.06 -26.12 -33.33
N THR A 40 -17.20 -27.07 -32.99
CA THR A 40 -15.88 -27.30 -33.61
C THR A 40 -15.61 -28.78 -33.75
N GLU A 41 -14.71 -29.15 -34.67
CA GLU A 41 -14.42 -30.53 -35.05
C GLU A 41 -13.20 -31.10 -34.33
N ASN A 42 -12.36 -30.26 -33.75
CA ASN A 42 -11.13 -30.66 -33.07
C ASN A 42 -10.64 -29.59 -32.08
N GLY A 43 -9.66 -29.96 -31.26
CA GLY A 43 -9.12 -29.08 -30.23
C GLY A 43 -8.43 -27.83 -30.79
N GLU A 44 -7.82 -27.87 -31.97
CA GLU A 44 -7.16 -26.69 -32.54
C GLU A 44 -8.17 -25.60 -32.93
N GLN A 45 -9.30 -26.00 -33.54
CA GLN A 45 -10.40 -25.06 -33.82
C GLN A 45 -11.01 -24.52 -32.53
N ALA A 46 -11.14 -25.36 -31.50
CA ALA A 46 -11.67 -24.98 -30.19
C ALA A 46 -10.81 -23.89 -29.54
N LEU A 47 -9.49 -23.97 -29.54
CA LEU A 47 -8.58 -22.96 -29.02
C LEU A 47 -8.78 -21.61 -29.72
N LYS A 48 -8.88 -21.60 -31.07
CA LYS A 48 -9.14 -20.35 -31.82
C LYS A 48 -10.46 -19.68 -31.47
N ILE A 49 -11.46 -20.48 -31.10
CA ILE A 49 -12.76 -19.94 -30.62
C ILE A 49 -12.63 -19.37 -29.23
N VAL A 50 -11.95 -20.04 -28.31
CA VAL A 50 -11.74 -19.55 -26.92
C VAL A 50 -10.95 -18.24 -26.89
N GLU A 51 -10.00 -18.04 -27.81
CA GLU A 51 -9.26 -16.78 -27.95
C GLU A 51 -10.11 -15.60 -28.41
N ARG A 52 -11.21 -15.87 -29.14
CA ARG A 52 -12.06 -14.83 -29.76
C ARG A 52 -13.35 -14.56 -29.02
N PHE A 53 -13.85 -15.55 -28.30
CA PHE A 53 -15.15 -15.50 -27.66
C PHE A 53 -15.05 -15.92 -26.21
N GLN A 54 -15.77 -15.22 -25.36
CA GLN A 54 -15.93 -15.65 -23.98
C GLN A 54 -16.78 -16.92 -23.91
N ILE A 55 -16.17 -18.02 -23.53
CA ILE A 55 -16.80 -19.34 -23.39
C ILE A 55 -17.00 -19.64 -21.89
N GLN A 56 -18.15 -20.15 -21.52
CA GLN A 56 -18.50 -20.45 -20.12
C GLN A 56 -18.43 -21.95 -19.79
N LEU A 57 -18.39 -22.81 -20.81
CA LEU A 57 -18.26 -24.25 -20.65
C LEU A 57 -17.79 -24.88 -21.95
N ILE A 58 -16.93 -25.89 -21.88
CA ILE A 58 -16.49 -26.70 -22.99
C ILE A 58 -17.00 -28.12 -22.76
N ILE A 59 -17.61 -28.73 -23.82
CA ILE A 59 -17.95 -30.13 -23.86
C ILE A 59 -17.10 -30.74 -25.00
N SER A 60 -16.12 -31.58 -24.64
CA SER A 60 -15.13 -32.08 -25.60
C SER A 60 -15.10 -33.60 -25.66
N ASP A 61 -15.15 -34.15 -26.87
CA ASP A 61 -14.76 -35.55 -27.08
C ASP A 61 -13.28 -35.70 -26.73
N ILE A 62 -12.90 -36.87 -26.22
CA ILE A 62 -11.53 -37.22 -25.88
C ILE A 62 -10.78 -37.58 -27.16
N ALA A 63 -11.35 -38.46 -27.97
CA ALA A 63 -10.68 -39.04 -29.13
C ALA A 63 -11.00 -38.28 -30.44
N MET A 64 -10.18 -37.29 -30.78
CA MET A 64 -10.37 -36.44 -31.95
C MET A 64 -9.05 -36.36 -32.76
N PRO A 65 -9.14 -36.18 -34.09
CA PRO A 65 -7.97 -35.95 -34.93
C PRO A 65 -7.35 -34.56 -34.68
N VAL A 66 -6.09 -34.38 -35.07
CA VAL A 66 -5.32 -33.13 -34.99
C VAL A 66 -4.92 -32.77 -33.56
N MET A 67 -5.89 -32.56 -32.67
CA MET A 67 -5.73 -32.29 -31.23
C MET A 67 -6.85 -32.99 -30.48
N ASP A 68 -6.48 -33.90 -29.61
CA ASP A 68 -7.42 -34.62 -28.75
C ASP A 68 -7.97 -33.77 -27.61
N GLY A 69 -8.99 -34.28 -26.90
CA GLY A 69 -9.65 -33.55 -25.81
C GLY A 69 -8.73 -33.34 -24.60
N TYR A 70 -7.80 -34.23 -24.34
CA TYR A 70 -6.85 -34.10 -23.24
C TYR A 70 -5.82 -32.98 -23.49
N GLU A 71 -5.28 -32.91 -24.70
CA GLU A 71 -4.36 -31.83 -25.07
C GLU A 71 -5.07 -30.49 -25.11
N LEU A 72 -6.32 -30.44 -25.56
CA LEU A 72 -7.16 -29.25 -25.47
C LEU A 72 -7.30 -28.80 -24.01
N CYS A 73 -7.67 -29.71 -23.11
CA CYS A 73 -7.83 -29.45 -21.70
C CYS A 73 -6.54 -28.89 -21.09
N ARG A 74 -5.40 -29.53 -21.31
CA ARG A 74 -4.09 -29.09 -20.84
C ARG A 74 -3.81 -27.64 -21.24
N ARG A 75 -3.99 -27.30 -22.53
CA ARG A 75 -3.73 -25.93 -23.03
C ARG A 75 -4.69 -24.89 -22.45
N ILE A 76 -5.94 -25.24 -22.25
CA ILE A 76 -6.93 -24.37 -21.61
C ILE A 76 -6.54 -24.11 -20.15
N LYS A 77 -6.13 -25.14 -19.40
CA LYS A 77 -5.79 -25.04 -17.98
C LYS A 77 -4.41 -24.40 -17.72
N GLU A 78 -3.48 -24.50 -18.64
CA GLU A 78 -2.18 -23.83 -18.58
C GLU A 78 -2.25 -22.30 -18.80
N ASN A 79 -3.28 -21.82 -19.50
CA ASN A 79 -3.44 -20.38 -19.78
C ASN A 79 -4.25 -19.70 -18.66
N PRO A 80 -3.67 -18.69 -17.97
CA PRO A 80 -4.34 -17.95 -16.87
C PRO A 80 -5.69 -17.35 -17.25
N ASP A 81 -5.89 -16.95 -18.51
CA ASP A 81 -7.13 -16.30 -18.97
C ASP A 81 -8.26 -17.30 -19.23
N THR A 82 -7.95 -18.58 -19.42
CA THR A 82 -8.92 -19.61 -19.81
C THR A 82 -9.03 -20.78 -18.84
N ARG A 83 -8.10 -20.94 -17.91
CA ARG A 83 -8.03 -22.06 -16.96
C ARG A 83 -9.29 -22.26 -16.12
N GLU A 84 -10.06 -21.20 -15.88
CA GLU A 84 -11.29 -21.25 -15.10
C GLU A 84 -12.50 -21.80 -15.91
N ILE A 85 -12.35 -21.98 -17.23
CA ILE A 85 -13.41 -22.52 -18.08
C ILE A 85 -13.58 -24.00 -17.75
N PRO A 86 -14.76 -24.45 -17.27
CA PRO A 86 -15.00 -25.86 -17.00
C PRO A 86 -15.03 -26.69 -18.29
N ILE A 87 -14.43 -27.89 -18.22
CA ILE A 87 -14.40 -28.85 -19.34
C ILE A 87 -15.07 -30.15 -18.92
N ILE A 88 -16.11 -30.53 -19.65
CA ILE A 88 -16.79 -31.81 -19.53
C ILE A 88 -16.34 -32.69 -20.69
N PHE A 89 -15.73 -33.84 -20.39
CA PHE A 89 -15.33 -34.78 -21.42
C PHE A 89 -16.50 -35.66 -21.90
N ILE A 90 -16.46 -36.04 -23.17
CA ILE A 90 -17.32 -37.05 -23.72
C ILE A 90 -16.50 -38.34 -23.81
N SER A 91 -17.01 -39.44 -23.25
CA SER A 91 -16.34 -40.73 -23.22
C SER A 91 -17.25 -41.86 -23.72
N ALA A 92 -16.71 -42.79 -24.45
CA ALA A 92 -17.30 -44.11 -24.63
C ALA A 92 -17.02 -44.90 -23.34
N PHE A 93 -18.00 -45.50 -22.71
CA PHE A 93 -18.07 -46.06 -21.35
C PHE A 93 -17.00 -47.10 -20.94
N ASP A 94 -16.01 -47.41 -21.78
CA ASP A 94 -15.29 -48.69 -21.71
C ASP A 94 -13.93 -48.66 -20.99
N ASN A 95 -13.41 -47.50 -20.53
CA ASN A 95 -12.09 -47.50 -19.88
C ASN A 95 -12.02 -46.59 -18.63
N PRO A 96 -11.98 -47.17 -17.41
CA PRO A 96 -11.78 -46.38 -16.17
C PRO A 96 -10.49 -45.56 -16.14
N GLU A 97 -9.44 -45.98 -16.89
CA GLU A 97 -8.16 -45.28 -16.93
C GLU A 97 -8.29 -43.91 -17.63
N ASP A 98 -9.14 -43.81 -18.65
CA ASP A 98 -9.41 -42.53 -19.34
C ASP A 98 -10.11 -41.54 -18.43
N ILE A 99 -10.98 -41.99 -17.56
CA ILE A 99 -11.69 -41.16 -16.57
C ILE A 99 -10.68 -40.57 -15.55
N VAL A 100 -9.80 -41.44 -15.01
CA VAL A 100 -8.76 -41.01 -14.06
C VAL A 100 -7.80 -40.00 -14.70
N LYS A 101 -7.40 -40.26 -15.95
CA LYS A 101 -6.51 -39.37 -16.71
C LYS A 101 -7.11 -37.97 -16.91
N GLY A 102 -8.40 -37.90 -17.26
CA GLY A 102 -9.03 -36.60 -17.48
C GLY A 102 -9.20 -35.79 -16.21
N PHE A 103 -9.53 -36.41 -15.06
CA PHE A 103 -9.54 -35.72 -13.76
C PHE A 103 -8.13 -35.25 -13.36
N ALA A 104 -7.09 -36.05 -13.68
CA ALA A 104 -5.71 -35.62 -13.42
C ALA A 104 -5.26 -34.39 -14.26
N LEU A 105 -5.96 -34.11 -15.37
CA LEU A 105 -5.79 -32.94 -16.23
C LEU A 105 -6.76 -31.77 -15.87
N GLU A 106 -7.41 -31.82 -14.68
CA GLU A 106 -8.38 -30.85 -14.23
C GLU A 106 -9.63 -30.75 -15.09
N GLY A 107 -10.01 -31.82 -15.79
CA GLY A 107 -11.36 -31.96 -16.35
C GLY A 107 -12.38 -32.13 -15.22
N GLU A 108 -13.48 -31.41 -15.29
CA GLU A 108 -14.43 -31.34 -14.18
C GLU A 108 -15.45 -32.47 -14.16
N ASP A 109 -15.76 -33.08 -15.34
CA ASP A 109 -16.82 -34.11 -15.40
C ASP A 109 -16.78 -34.89 -16.73
N TYR A 110 -17.66 -35.90 -16.83
CA TYR A 110 -17.82 -36.77 -18.00
C TYR A 110 -19.27 -36.93 -18.43
N ILE A 111 -19.50 -36.99 -19.73
CA ILE A 111 -20.76 -37.39 -20.36
C ILE A 111 -20.50 -38.65 -21.18
N THR A 112 -21.26 -39.70 -20.89
CA THR A 112 -21.12 -40.98 -21.60
C THR A 112 -21.96 -41.05 -22.88
N LYS A 113 -21.43 -41.71 -23.90
CA LYS A 113 -22.16 -42.09 -25.11
C LYS A 113 -22.92 -43.43 -24.86
N PRO A 114 -24.20 -43.60 -25.28
CA PRO A 114 -25.06 -42.62 -25.96
C PRO A 114 -25.56 -41.49 -25.05
N PHE A 115 -25.78 -40.29 -25.61
CA PHE A 115 -26.22 -39.14 -24.86
C PHE A 115 -27.61 -39.31 -24.30
N ILE A 116 -27.74 -39.21 -22.99
CA ILE A 116 -29.01 -39.10 -22.28
C ILE A 116 -29.27 -37.62 -22.05
N PRO A 117 -30.30 -37.01 -22.71
CA PRO A 117 -30.52 -35.54 -22.63
C PRO A 117 -30.63 -34.99 -21.22
N GLU A 118 -31.26 -35.73 -20.30
CA GLU A 118 -31.49 -35.36 -18.92
C GLU A 118 -30.16 -35.28 -18.16
N VAL A 119 -29.22 -36.21 -18.41
CA VAL A 119 -27.88 -36.24 -17.81
C VAL A 119 -27.04 -35.08 -18.33
N VAL A 120 -27.02 -34.84 -19.66
CA VAL A 120 -26.31 -33.71 -20.27
C VAL A 120 -26.84 -32.38 -19.65
N ARG A 121 -28.16 -32.19 -19.60
CA ARG A 121 -28.75 -30.97 -19.02
C ARG A 121 -28.36 -30.78 -17.56
N ALA A 122 -28.36 -31.84 -16.75
CA ALA A 122 -28.03 -31.77 -15.34
C ALA A 122 -26.57 -31.35 -15.13
N ARG A 123 -25.61 -31.99 -15.83
CA ARG A 123 -24.18 -31.69 -15.73
C ARG A 123 -23.87 -30.28 -16.19
N VAL A 124 -24.32 -29.90 -17.38
CA VAL A 124 -24.16 -28.55 -17.91
C VAL A 124 -24.67 -27.48 -16.93
N ARG A 125 -25.85 -27.69 -16.36
CA ARG A 125 -26.43 -26.75 -15.40
C ARG A 125 -25.57 -26.60 -14.13
N VAL A 126 -25.04 -27.69 -13.61
CA VAL A 126 -24.21 -27.70 -12.41
C VAL A 126 -22.90 -26.93 -12.68
N HIS A 127 -22.20 -27.25 -13.75
CA HIS A 127 -20.92 -26.62 -14.06
C HIS A 127 -21.05 -25.15 -14.44
N LEU A 128 -22.09 -24.75 -15.14
CA LEU A 128 -22.35 -23.33 -15.41
C LEU A 128 -22.66 -22.55 -14.11
N LYS A 129 -23.45 -23.12 -13.19
CA LYS A 129 -23.70 -22.47 -11.89
C LYS A 129 -22.42 -22.32 -11.07
N LEU A 130 -21.55 -23.33 -11.07
CA LEU A 130 -20.26 -23.25 -10.38
C LEU A 130 -19.37 -22.19 -11.00
N TYR A 131 -19.28 -22.16 -12.33
CA TYR A 131 -18.52 -21.14 -13.05
C TYR A 131 -19.02 -19.72 -12.74
N GLU A 132 -20.32 -19.48 -12.82
CA GLU A 132 -20.94 -18.20 -12.50
C GLU A 132 -20.67 -17.79 -11.03
N ALA A 133 -20.75 -18.76 -10.10
CA ALA A 133 -20.49 -18.49 -8.68
C ALA A 133 -19.02 -18.14 -8.44
N ASN A 134 -18.09 -18.84 -9.08
CA ASN A 134 -16.66 -18.54 -8.98
C ASN A 134 -16.32 -17.17 -9.57
N GLN A 135 -16.85 -16.82 -10.74
CA GLN A 135 -16.66 -15.51 -11.36
C GLN A 135 -17.18 -14.38 -10.47
N ARG A 136 -18.38 -14.58 -9.87
CA ARG A 136 -18.94 -13.61 -8.94
C ARG A 136 -18.09 -13.46 -7.67
N LEU A 137 -17.57 -14.57 -7.14
CA LEU A 137 -16.69 -14.55 -5.97
C LEU A 137 -15.39 -13.80 -6.24
N GLN A 138 -14.77 -14.03 -7.39
CA GLN A 138 -13.56 -13.33 -7.81
C GLN A 138 -13.79 -11.81 -7.94
N GLU A 139 -14.90 -11.41 -8.54
CA GLU A 139 -15.25 -9.98 -8.68
C GLU A 139 -15.49 -9.32 -7.31
N ILE A 140 -16.24 -9.99 -6.40
CA ILE A 140 -16.45 -9.49 -5.03
C ILE A 140 -15.12 -9.36 -4.30
N ASN A 141 -14.24 -10.35 -4.39
CA ASN A 141 -12.92 -10.30 -3.75
C ASN A 141 -12.07 -9.13 -4.28
N ARG A 142 -12.09 -8.89 -5.60
CA ARG A 142 -11.40 -7.76 -6.22
C ARG A 142 -11.93 -6.41 -5.70
N GLN A 143 -13.25 -6.26 -5.64
CA GLN A 143 -13.90 -5.04 -5.11
C GLN A 143 -13.61 -4.84 -3.62
N LEU A 144 -13.62 -5.91 -2.84
CA LEU A 144 -13.30 -5.87 -1.41
C LEU A 144 -11.86 -5.42 -1.17
N GLN A 145 -10.90 -5.98 -1.91
CA GLN A 145 -9.49 -5.59 -1.80
C GLN A 145 -9.27 -4.10 -2.12
N THR A 146 -9.92 -3.60 -3.17
CA THR A 146 -9.88 -2.18 -3.54
C THR A 146 -10.46 -1.31 -2.42
N SER A 147 -11.65 -1.65 -1.92
CA SER A 147 -12.33 -0.90 -0.85
C SER A 147 -11.53 -0.89 0.46
N VAL A 148 -10.94 -2.03 0.85
CA VAL A 148 -10.07 -2.11 2.05
C VAL A 148 -8.83 -1.23 1.89
N SER A 149 -8.21 -1.24 0.71
CA SER A 149 -7.04 -0.40 0.44
C SER A 149 -7.37 1.11 0.52
N GLU A 150 -8.53 1.51 -0.01
CA GLU A 150 -9.00 2.90 0.07
C GLU A 150 -9.32 3.32 1.51
N GLN A 151 -9.99 2.44 2.28
CA GLN A 151 -10.30 2.71 3.69
C GLN A 151 -9.04 2.86 4.55
N LEU A 152 -8.02 2.01 4.33
CA LEU A 152 -6.74 2.12 5.04
C LEU A 152 -6.05 3.46 4.75
N LYS A 153 -6.00 3.89 3.49
CA LYS A 153 -5.44 5.20 3.12
C LYS A 153 -6.21 6.36 3.78
N GLN A 154 -7.52 6.27 3.81
CA GLN A 154 -8.36 7.29 4.45
C GLN A 154 -8.11 7.35 5.96
N MET A 155 -8.05 6.21 6.65
CA MET A 155 -7.73 6.15 8.08
C MET A 155 -6.37 6.76 8.40
N GLU A 156 -5.34 6.47 7.59
CA GLU A 156 -4.01 7.07 7.77
C GLU A 156 -4.04 8.59 7.62
N MET A 157 -4.80 9.10 6.64
CA MET A 157 -4.98 10.53 6.44
C MET A 157 -5.71 11.19 7.63
N GLU A 158 -6.77 10.56 8.12
CA GLU A 158 -7.52 11.06 9.28
C GLU A 158 -6.64 11.10 10.54
N LYS A 159 -5.82 10.08 10.80
CA LYS A 159 -4.86 10.08 11.91
C LYS A 159 -3.86 11.23 11.82
N LYS A 160 -3.28 11.46 10.62
CA LYS A 160 -2.39 12.61 10.39
C LYS A 160 -3.09 13.94 10.66
N ASN A 161 -4.34 14.09 10.19
CA ASN A 161 -5.12 15.31 10.42
C ASN A 161 -5.37 15.58 11.90
N VAL A 162 -5.65 14.54 12.71
CA VAL A 162 -5.81 14.69 14.17
C VAL A 162 -4.50 15.16 14.81
N LEU A 163 -3.36 14.58 14.44
CA LEU A 163 -2.06 14.99 14.95
C LEU A 163 -1.73 16.43 14.58
N TYR A 164 -1.99 16.85 13.34
CA TYR A 164 -1.81 18.25 12.95
C TYR A 164 -2.77 19.20 13.64
N ALA A 165 -3.99 18.77 13.95
CA ALA A 165 -4.91 19.58 14.76
C ALA A 165 -4.38 19.78 16.18
N LEU A 166 -3.81 18.76 16.82
CA LEU A 166 -3.17 18.87 18.13
C LEU A 166 -1.95 19.80 18.09
N LEU A 167 -1.13 19.70 17.03
CA LEU A 167 -0.01 20.62 16.82
C LEU A 167 -0.46 22.09 16.70
N ARG A 168 -1.54 22.35 15.99
CA ARG A 168 -2.07 23.72 15.88
C ARG A 168 -2.47 24.27 17.25
N VAL A 169 -3.11 23.46 18.09
CA VAL A 169 -3.45 23.86 19.47
C VAL A 169 -2.18 24.12 20.29
N ALA A 170 -1.18 23.24 20.21
CA ALA A 170 0.09 23.44 20.91
C ALA A 170 0.79 24.73 20.46
N ARG A 171 0.73 25.05 19.16
CA ARG A 171 1.33 26.24 18.57
C ARG A 171 0.63 27.54 18.94
N GLU A 172 -0.71 27.56 19.07
CA GLU A 172 -1.44 28.74 19.48
C GLU A 172 -0.99 29.24 20.88
N ASN A 173 -0.45 28.34 21.70
CA ASN A 173 0.13 28.66 22.99
C ASN A 173 1.60 29.13 22.91
N ALA A 174 2.32 28.75 21.82
CA ALA A 174 3.70 29.16 21.57
C ALA A 174 3.71 30.29 20.54
N SER A 175 4.48 31.34 20.75
CA SER A 175 4.58 32.49 19.83
C SER A 175 5.42 32.18 18.56
N TYR A 176 5.07 31.12 17.80
CA TYR A 176 5.73 30.82 16.54
C TYR A 176 5.05 31.51 15.34
N ASP A 177 5.84 31.86 14.31
CA ASP A 177 5.33 32.33 13.02
C ASP A 177 4.45 31.25 12.37
N GLU A 178 3.41 31.66 11.64
CA GLU A 178 2.51 30.73 10.93
C GLU A 178 3.25 29.79 9.98
N LYS A 179 4.39 30.22 9.43
CA LYS A 179 5.19 29.47 8.45
C LYS A 179 6.24 28.55 9.08
N HIS A 180 6.44 28.59 10.39
CA HIS A 180 7.50 27.80 11.05
C HIS A 180 7.42 26.32 10.75
N MET A 181 6.24 25.73 10.87
CA MET A 181 6.03 24.30 10.62
C MET A 181 6.28 23.91 9.16
N GLU A 182 5.86 24.78 8.21
CA GLU A 182 6.08 24.53 6.78
C GLU A 182 7.57 24.59 6.44
N ARG A 183 8.29 25.56 7.02
CA ARG A 183 9.74 25.70 6.86
C ARG A 183 10.50 24.50 7.45
N LEU A 184 10.12 24.09 8.66
CA LEU A 184 10.73 22.93 9.32
C LEU A 184 10.54 21.65 8.49
N SER A 185 9.30 21.36 8.07
CA SER A 185 8.99 20.24 7.19
C SER A 185 9.81 20.25 5.91
N TYR A 186 9.77 21.36 5.18
CA TYR A 186 10.46 21.53 3.91
C TYR A 186 11.97 21.35 4.06
N ASN A 187 12.57 22.03 5.04
CA ASN A 187 14.02 21.99 5.25
C ASN A 187 14.51 20.60 5.71
N CYS A 188 13.72 19.88 6.52
CA CYS A 188 14.02 18.50 6.89
C CYS A 188 13.95 17.56 5.68
N ARG A 189 12.98 17.74 4.78
CA ARG A 189 12.90 16.99 3.52
C ARG A 189 14.13 17.25 2.66
N VAL A 190 14.48 18.52 2.41
CA VAL A 190 15.61 18.90 1.56
C VAL A 190 16.93 18.35 2.12
N LEU A 191 17.13 18.37 3.45
CA LEU A 191 18.29 17.77 4.08
C LEU A 191 18.32 16.26 3.94
N ALA A 192 17.18 15.57 4.17
CA ALA A 192 17.08 14.13 4.04
C ALA A 192 17.31 13.67 2.59
N ASP A 193 16.79 14.39 1.58
CA ASP A 193 17.08 14.14 0.15
C ASP A 193 18.58 14.24 -0.14
N ALA A 194 19.24 15.28 0.37
CA ALA A 194 20.69 15.45 0.18
C ALA A 194 21.50 14.36 0.90
N MET A 195 21.06 13.92 2.08
CA MET A 195 21.68 12.82 2.82
C MET A 195 21.49 11.48 2.10
N GLN A 196 20.33 11.22 1.49
CA GLN A 196 20.07 10.04 0.68
C GLN A 196 21.06 9.91 -0.49
N LEU A 197 21.42 11.04 -1.11
CA LEU A 197 22.38 11.08 -2.21
C LEU A 197 23.85 10.98 -1.74
N SER A 198 24.10 11.04 -0.44
CA SER A 198 25.44 10.94 0.11
C SER A 198 25.90 9.49 0.26
N SER A 199 27.22 9.24 0.15
CA SER A 199 27.80 7.92 0.41
C SER A 199 27.71 7.48 1.87
N LEU A 200 27.52 8.42 2.80
CA LEU A 200 27.46 8.14 4.25
C LEU A 200 26.08 7.62 4.66
N TYR A 201 24.99 8.20 4.15
CA TYR A 201 23.62 7.96 4.61
C TYR A 201 22.71 7.30 3.57
N GLY A 202 23.13 7.19 2.30
CA GLY A 202 22.30 6.69 1.21
C GLY A 202 21.75 5.27 1.43
N HIS A 203 22.43 4.45 2.23
CA HIS A 203 21.95 3.11 2.58
C HIS A 203 20.94 3.10 3.75
N MET A 204 20.78 4.21 4.47
CA MET A 204 19.89 4.35 5.64
C MET A 204 18.61 5.12 5.29
N ILE A 205 18.61 5.93 4.25
CA ILE A 205 17.53 6.85 3.90
C ILE A 205 16.90 6.39 2.60
N SER A 206 15.64 5.93 2.65
CA SER A 206 14.79 5.58 1.51
C SER A 206 13.87 6.75 1.14
N ASP A 207 13.20 6.67 -0.03
CA ASP A 207 12.16 7.64 -0.42
C ASP A 207 11.05 7.73 0.63
N SER A 208 10.64 6.57 1.18
CA SER A 208 9.66 6.52 2.27
C SER A 208 10.14 7.22 3.54
N TYR A 209 11.43 7.15 3.85
CA TYR A 209 12.01 7.88 4.98
C TYR A 209 11.93 9.40 4.79
N VAL A 210 12.27 9.87 3.57
CA VAL A 210 12.19 11.31 3.20
C VAL A 210 10.76 11.82 3.31
N ASP A 211 9.79 11.08 2.75
CA ASP A 211 8.37 11.44 2.85
C ASP A 211 7.86 11.42 4.30
N THR A 212 8.38 10.50 5.11
CA THR A 212 7.99 10.37 6.51
C THR A 212 8.54 11.50 7.37
N ILE A 213 9.82 11.89 7.20
CA ILE A 213 10.42 12.94 8.01
C ILE A 213 9.81 14.31 7.74
N GLU A 214 9.44 14.62 6.49
CA GLU A 214 8.71 15.84 6.14
C GLU A 214 7.44 16.00 6.97
N LEU A 215 6.71 14.89 7.15
CA LEU A 215 5.45 14.88 7.90
C LEU A 215 5.65 14.78 9.41
N ALA A 216 6.73 14.16 9.87
CA ALA A 216 6.99 13.90 11.29
C ALA A 216 7.75 15.05 11.97
N ALA A 217 8.60 15.79 11.26
CA ALA A 217 9.41 16.86 11.83
C ALA A 217 8.59 17.90 12.63
N PRO A 218 7.43 18.39 12.18
CA PRO A 218 6.63 19.35 12.94
C PRO A 218 6.14 18.84 14.30
N LEU A 219 6.15 17.51 14.52
CA LEU A 219 5.68 16.90 15.77
C LEU A 219 6.72 16.97 16.90
N CYS A 220 7.94 17.51 16.64
CA CYS A 220 8.95 17.74 17.67
C CYS A 220 8.39 18.49 18.88
N ASP A 221 7.60 19.52 18.62
CA ASP A 221 7.02 20.42 19.62
C ASP A 221 5.59 20.05 20.09
N LEU A 222 5.09 18.84 19.75
CA LEU A 222 3.75 18.41 20.16
C LEU A 222 3.52 18.52 21.67
N GLY A 223 4.55 18.30 22.47
CA GLY A 223 4.46 18.38 23.92
C GLY A 223 4.29 19.79 24.50
N ASN A 224 4.46 20.85 23.70
CA ASN A 224 4.22 22.23 24.12
C ASN A 224 2.78 22.46 24.58
N VAL A 225 1.85 21.57 24.18
CA VAL A 225 0.46 21.59 24.68
C VAL A 225 0.37 21.51 26.21
N ALA A 226 1.34 20.88 26.87
CA ALA A 226 1.38 20.72 28.32
C ALA A 226 2.23 21.79 29.05
N ILE A 227 2.93 22.68 28.33
CA ILE A 227 3.77 23.70 28.91
C ILE A 227 2.91 24.97 29.19
N PRO A 228 2.99 25.55 30.38
CA PRO A 228 2.27 26.78 30.68
C PRO A 228 2.63 27.92 29.72
N THR A 229 1.64 28.62 29.20
CA THR A 229 1.80 29.74 28.26
C THR A 229 2.72 30.84 28.82
N SER A 230 2.71 31.05 30.15
CA SER A 230 3.60 32.00 30.82
C SER A 230 5.09 31.64 30.68
N ILE A 231 5.43 30.38 30.47
CA ILE A 231 6.79 29.93 30.23
C ILE A 231 7.10 30.01 28.72
N LEU A 232 6.19 29.50 27.87
CA LEU A 232 6.36 29.50 26.41
C LEU A 232 6.51 30.91 25.81
N GLN A 233 5.78 31.90 26.36
CA GLN A 233 5.75 33.28 25.84
C GLN A 233 6.61 34.24 26.67
N LYS A 234 7.46 33.72 27.56
CA LYS A 234 8.28 34.57 28.40
C LYS A 234 9.32 35.34 27.58
N ALA A 235 9.30 36.68 27.69
CA ALA A 235 10.22 37.55 26.96
C ALA A 235 11.64 37.65 27.56
N THR A 236 11.82 37.11 28.79
CA THR A 236 13.11 37.09 29.50
C THR A 236 13.64 35.64 29.60
N SER A 237 14.89 35.48 29.99
CA SER A 237 15.47 34.16 30.25
C SER A 237 14.64 33.39 31.26
N LEU A 238 14.52 32.08 31.05
CA LEU A 238 13.89 31.13 31.97
C LEU A 238 14.78 30.98 33.22
N SER A 239 14.17 30.79 34.38
CA SER A 239 14.87 30.28 35.55
C SER A 239 15.10 28.78 35.41
N ASN A 240 16.02 28.21 36.20
CA ASN A 240 16.30 26.76 36.16
C ASN A 240 15.02 25.90 36.33
N ALA A 241 14.13 26.31 37.25
CA ALA A 241 12.87 25.59 37.44
C ALA A 241 11.90 25.68 36.24
N GLU A 242 11.92 26.81 35.53
CA GLU A 242 11.14 26.99 34.28
C GLU A 242 11.77 26.23 33.11
N GLU A 243 13.12 26.12 33.05
CA GLU A 243 13.84 25.29 32.08
C GLU A 243 13.52 23.82 32.29
N ASP A 244 13.51 23.32 33.53
CA ASP A 244 13.11 21.95 33.85
C ASP A 244 11.69 21.66 33.35
N ILE A 245 10.76 22.61 33.52
CA ILE A 245 9.39 22.45 32.99
C ILE A 245 9.39 22.48 31.46
N MET A 246 10.13 23.41 30.84
CA MET A 246 10.21 23.53 29.39
C MET A 246 10.73 22.22 28.76
N GLN A 247 11.76 21.61 29.33
CA GLN A 247 12.35 20.37 28.83
C GLN A 247 11.36 19.20 28.82
N THR A 248 10.31 19.24 29.67
CA THR A 248 9.31 18.17 29.72
C THR A 248 8.50 18.02 28.43
N HIS A 249 8.48 19.03 27.52
CA HIS A 249 7.75 18.91 26.25
C HIS A 249 8.23 17.70 25.42
N THR A 250 9.51 17.36 25.47
CA THR A 250 10.08 16.21 24.76
C THR A 250 9.46 14.90 25.20
N THR A 251 9.41 14.67 26.51
CA THR A 251 8.86 13.44 27.10
C THR A 251 7.35 13.38 27.04
N VAL A 252 6.65 14.52 27.16
CA VAL A 252 5.20 14.60 27.01
C VAL A 252 4.79 14.35 25.57
N GLY A 253 5.45 14.98 24.59
CA GLY A 253 5.19 14.76 23.18
C GLY A 253 5.37 13.29 22.77
N ALA A 254 6.47 12.67 23.19
CA ALA A 254 6.73 11.26 22.96
C ALA A 254 5.66 10.36 23.61
N ARG A 255 5.17 10.69 24.82
CA ARG A 255 4.12 9.93 25.50
C ARG A 255 2.79 9.99 24.75
N VAL A 256 2.37 11.17 24.30
CA VAL A 256 1.14 11.35 23.51
C VAL A 256 1.19 10.47 22.26
N LEU A 257 2.32 10.47 21.54
CA LEU A 257 2.52 9.65 20.36
C LEU A 257 2.54 8.14 20.71
N GLN A 258 3.12 7.77 21.85
CA GLN A 258 3.15 6.38 22.32
C GLN A 258 1.74 5.86 22.64
N ASP A 259 0.86 6.68 23.21
CA ASP A 259 -0.52 6.29 23.49
C ASP A 259 -1.31 6.03 22.21
N ILE A 260 -1.02 6.78 21.13
CA ILE A 260 -1.56 6.52 19.79
C ILE A 260 -1.05 5.18 19.24
N LYS A 261 0.24 4.86 19.42
CA LYS A 261 0.87 3.61 18.99
C LYS A 261 0.30 2.36 19.69
N ARG A 262 -0.04 2.45 20.98
CA ARG A 262 -0.59 1.33 21.77
C ARG A 262 -1.88 0.74 21.21
N ASN A 263 -2.61 1.49 20.40
CA ASN A 263 -3.86 1.06 19.77
C ASN A 263 -3.68 0.26 18.46
N GLY A 264 -2.49 -0.26 18.19
CA GLY A 264 -2.28 -1.30 17.16
C GLY A 264 -1.57 -0.89 15.89
N ASP A 265 -0.95 0.30 15.83
CA ASP A 265 -0.24 0.75 14.64
C ASP A 265 1.29 0.63 14.75
N TYR A 266 1.85 -0.34 14.07
CA TYR A 266 3.24 -0.31 13.62
C TYR A 266 3.32 0.56 12.35
N ASN A 267 3.46 1.87 12.53
CA ASN A 267 3.68 2.80 11.42
C ASN A 267 5.01 3.52 11.65
N ASP A 268 5.90 3.46 10.67
CA ASP A 268 7.20 4.15 10.68
C ASP A 268 7.04 5.64 10.99
N PHE A 269 5.93 6.25 10.57
CA PHE A 269 5.60 7.65 10.86
C PHE A 269 5.47 7.92 12.37
N ILE A 270 4.69 7.12 13.11
CA ILE A 270 4.52 7.32 14.56
C ILE A 270 5.82 7.04 15.30
N GLN A 271 6.57 6.00 14.90
CA GLN A 271 7.87 5.72 15.50
C GLN A 271 8.85 6.89 15.30
N MET A 272 9.00 7.35 14.06
CA MET A 272 9.86 8.49 13.74
C MET A 272 9.43 9.76 14.48
N SER A 273 8.13 10.02 14.57
CA SER A 273 7.59 11.17 15.31
C SER A 273 7.91 11.08 16.80
N MET A 274 7.85 9.89 17.41
CA MET A 274 8.24 9.67 18.80
C MET A 274 9.73 9.93 19.03
N ASP A 275 10.57 9.40 18.13
CA ASP A 275 12.02 9.58 18.19
C ASP A 275 12.39 11.06 18.06
N ILE A 276 11.76 11.78 17.14
CA ILE A 276 11.93 13.22 16.96
C ILE A 276 11.45 13.97 18.20
N ALA A 277 10.21 13.77 18.64
CA ALA A 277 9.65 14.49 19.79
C ALA A 277 10.49 14.30 21.05
N LYS A 278 11.03 13.10 21.27
CA LYS A 278 11.83 12.78 22.45
C LYS A 278 13.24 13.32 22.36
N CYS A 279 13.91 13.21 21.19
CA CYS A 279 15.37 13.31 21.10
C CYS A 279 15.90 14.52 20.30
N HIS A 280 15.04 15.42 19.79
CA HIS A 280 15.49 16.57 18.99
C HIS A 280 16.28 17.63 19.77
N HIS A 281 16.32 17.53 21.10
CA HIS A 281 17.16 18.34 21.99
C HIS A 281 18.32 17.57 22.60
N GLU A 282 18.55 16.32 22.17
CA GLU A 282 19.80 15.63 22.49
C GLU A 282 20.97 16.27 21.72
N ASN A 283 22.10 16.43 22.38
CA ASN A 283 23.31 16.98 21.81
C ASN A 283 24.26 15.86 21.38
N TRP A 284 24.98 16.06 20.31
CA TRP A 284 25.92 15.06 19.77
C TRP A 284 26.91 14.55 20.80
N ASP A 285 27.36 15.40 21.72
CA ASP A 285 28.31 15.08 22.80
C ASP A 285 27.67 14.45 24.05
N GLY A 286 26.33 14.37 24.12
CA GLY A 286 25.57 13.86 25.25
C GLY A 286 25.23 14.89 26.32
N SER A 287 25.48 16.17 26.10
CA SER A 287 25.13 17.27 27.03
C SER A 287 23.67 17.72 26.90
N GLY A 288 22.88 17.11 26.00
CA GLY A 288 21.48 17.42 25.74
C GLY A 288 20.49 16.76 26.71
N TYR A 289 19.20 16.82 26.37
CA TYR A 289 18.10 16.24 27.15
C TYR A 289 17.07 15.56 26.25
N PRO A 290 16.23 14.66 26.76
CA PRO A 290 15.98 14.33 28.18
C PRO A 290 16.85 13.21 28.74
N GLU A 291 17.57 12.42 27.94
CA GLU A 291 18.29 11.21 28.37
C GLU A 291 19.81 11.40 28.37
N GLY A 292 20.34 12.43 27.71
CA GLY A 292 21.78 12.66 27.58
C GLY A 292 22.49 11.58 26.75
N ILE A 293 21.79 11.01 25.75
CA ILE A 293 22.38 10.07 24.78
C ILE A 293 23.27 10.81 23.79
N LYS A 294 24.25 10.13 23.20
CA LYS A 294 25.28 10.78 22.38
C LYS A 294 25.56 10.06 21.06
N GLY A 295 26.04 10.81 20.10
CA GLY A 295 26.53 10.28 18.84
C GLY A 295 25.42 9.50 18.11
N ASN A 296 25.75 8.31 17.65
CA ASN A 296 24.83 7.45 16.90
C ASN A 296 23.72 6.78 17.74
N GLU A 297 23.73 6.97 19.07
CA GLU A 297 22.60 6.55 19.94
C GLU A 297 21.39 7.47 19.71
N ILE A 298 21.62 8.71 19.27
CA ILE A 298 20.55 9.65 18.90
C ILE A 298 19.91 9.18 17.58
N PRO A 299 18.60 8.98 17.51
CA PRO A 299 17.92 8.59 16.27
C PRO A 299 18.25 9.58 15.12
N LEU A 300 18.52 9.06 13.92
CA LEU A 300 18.92 9.87 12.78
C LEU A 300 17.90 10.97 12.45
N SER A 301 16.62 10.67 12.56
CA SER A 301 15.54 11.64 12.38
C SER A 301 15.61 12.80 13.38
N ALA A 302 15.91 12.51 14.63
CA ALA A 302 16.10 13.54 15.66
C ALA A 302 17.33 14.41 15.40
N GLN A 303 18.45 13.83 14.93
CA GLN A 303 19.64 14.59 14.55
C GLN A 303 19.36 15.54 13.37
N ILE A 304 18.57 15.11 12.37
CA ILE A 304 18.14 15.94 11.25
C ILE A 304 17.28 17.11 11.74
N VAL A 305 16.29 16.82 12.59
CA VAL A 305 15.40 17.86 13.11
C VAL A 305 16.15 18.83 14.03
N ALA A 306 17.06 18.35 14.85
CA ALA A 306 17.85 19.21 15.75
C ALA A 306 18.61 20.30 14.99
N VAL A 307 19.31 19.94 13.90
CA VAL A 307 20.09 20.92 13.11
C VAL A 307 19.19 21.85 12.31
N VAL A 308 18.06 21.35 11.78
CA VAL A 308 17.12 22.14 10.98
C VAL A 308 16.31 23.09 11.86
N SER A 309 15.86 22.64 13.04
CA SER A 309 15.10 23.48 13.96
C SER A 309 15.92 24.65 14.46
N GLU A 310 17.22 24.46 14.74
CA GLU A 310 18.13 25.57 15.09
C GLU A 310 18.28 26.56 13.92
N TYR A 311 18.47 26.05 12.69
CA TYR A 311 18.52 26.91 11.51
C TYR A 311 17.22 27.73 11.37
N CYS A 312 16.04 27.10 11.48
CA CYS A 312 14.76 27.79 11.42
C CYS A 312 14.63 28.82 12.56
N ALA A 313 15.04 28.44 13.76
CA ALA A 313 14.99 29.33 14.92
C ALA A 313 15.86 30.59 14.75
N LEU A 314 17.05 30.48 14.14
CA LEU A 314 17.98 31.59 13.90
C LEU A 314 17.51 32.50 12.75
N THR A 315 16.87 31.94 11.74
CA THR A 315 16.40 32.65 10.54
C THR A 315 14.95 33.16 10.65
N GLU A 316 14.35 33.12 11.85
CA GLU A 316 13.01 33.65 12.12
C GLU A 316 13.07 34.86 13.05
N ASN A 317 12.14 35.81 12.82
CA ASN A 317 11.91 36.89 13.75
C ASN A 317 11.25 36.38 15.05
N ARG A 318 11.85 36.69 16.18
CA ARG A 318 11.28 36.39 17.50
C ARG A 318 10.98 37.67 18.25
N THR A 319 10.10 37.61 19.21
CA THR A 319 9.70 38.76 20.02
C THR A 319 10.86 39.49 20.71
N TYR A 320 11.97 38.81 20.92
CA TYR A 320 13.18 39.28 21.60
C TYR A 320 14.41 39.41 20.73
N ARG A 321 14.33 39.02 19.40
CA ARG A 321 15.47 39.05 18.49
C ARG A 321 15.01 39.13 17.03
N GLU A 322 15.68 39.97 16.22
CA GLU A 322 15.56 39.95 14.77
C GLU A 322 16.21 38.70 14.19
N MET A 323 15.76 38.27 13.00
CA MET A 323 16.34 37.13 12.28
C MET A 323 17.77 37.45 11.82
N TYR A 324 18.61 36.43 11.85
CA TYR A 324 19.92 36.49 11.20
C TYR A 324 19.77 36.18 9.71
N ASP A 325 20.69 36.72 8.88
CA ASP A 325 20.81 36.25 7.51
C ASP A 325 21.38 34.82 7.48
N LYS A 326 21.31 34.18 6.28
CA LYS A 326 21.75 32.79 6.15
C LYS A 326 23.22 32.58 6.44
N ASP A 327 24.10 33.50 6.01
CA ASP A 327 25.54 33.37 6.17
C ASP A 327 25.94 33.54 7.64
N ASP A 328 25.38 34.53 8.33
CA ASP A 328 25.57 34.72 9.78
C ASP A 328 25.01 33.53 10.59
N THR A 329 23.88 32.99 10.18
CA THR A 329 23.30 31.81 10.82
C THR A 329 24.25 30.63 10.78
N PHE A 330 24.87 30.34 9.63
CA PHE A 330 25.81 29.23 9.51
C PHE A 330 27.10 29.49 10.30
N GLU A 331 27.60 30.74 10.40
CA GLU A 331 28.77 31.04 11.23
C GLU A 331 28.46 30.84 12.74
N ILE A 332 27.25 31.16 13.19
CA ILE A 332 26.82 30.87 14.56
C ILE A 332 26.75 29.36 14.80
N MET A 333 26.06 28.61 13.93
CA MET A 333 25.85 27.17 14.09
C MET A 333 27.16 26.37 13.98
N LYS A 334 28.17 26.86 13.25
CA LYS A 334 29.50 26.22 13.18
C LYS A 334 30.17 26.03 14.53
N GLN A 335 29.88 26.89 15.49
CA GLN A 335 30.48 26.81 16.83
C GLN A 335 30.00 25.57 17.60
N ASP A 336 28.88 25.04 17.21
CA ASP A 336 28.22 23.89 17.85
C ASP A 336 28.48 22.55 17.14
N ILE A 337 29.32 22.53 16.11
CA ILE A 337 29.71 21.30 15.42
C ILE A 337 30.48 20.37 16.35
N GLY A 338 30.04 19.13 16.48
CA GLY A 338 30.67 18.12 17.33
C GLY A 338 30.27 18.19 18.80
N THR A 339 29.62 19.28 19.22
CA THR A 339 28.95 19.41 20.54
C THR A 339 27.47 19.19 20.41
N LYS A 340 26.75 20.10 19.78
CA LYS A 340 25.31 20.03 19.56
C LYS A 340 24.95 19.21 18.32
N PHE A 341 25.68 19.41 17.22
CA PHE A 341 25.36 18.82 15.92
C PHE A 341 26.34 17.75 15.49
N ASN A 342 25.80 16.73 14.81
CA ASN A 342 26.59 15.74 14.08
C ASN A 342 27.38 16.46 12.97
N PRO A 343 28.73 16.35 12.95
CA PRO A 343 29.58 17.03 11.97
C PRO A 343 29.24 16.67 10.51
N ASP A 344 28.91 15.41 10.24
CA ASP A 344 28.62 14.96 8.88
C ASP A 344 27.28 15.50 8.36
N ILE A 345 26.25 15.53 9.21
CA ILE A 345 24.95 16.10 8.87
C ILE A 345 25.07 17.60 8.64
N PHE A 346 25.79 18.31 9.53
CA PHE A 346 26.02 19.74 9.38
C PHE A 346 26.78 20.08 8.08
N ASN A 347 27.77 19.29 7.71
CA ASN A 347 28.52 19.47 6.46
C ASN A 347 27.63 19.29 5.21
N ILE A 348 26.65 18.39 5.26
CA ILE A 348 25.66 18.21 4.18
C ILE A 348 24.73 19.41 4.14
N LEU A 349 24.17 19.85 5.29
CA LEU A 349 23.31 21.02 5.39
C LEU A 349 23.99 22.28 4.81
N GLN A 350 25.27 22.49 5.13
CA GLN A 350 26.04 23.63 4.63
C GLN A 350 26.17 23.61 3.09
N LYS A 351 26.26 22.43 2.47
CA LYS A 351 26.36 22.34 1.01
C LYS A 351 25.05 22.72 0.30
N ILE A 352 23.93 22.54 0.97
CA ILE A 352 22.59 22.78 0.40
C ILE A 352 21.94 24.07 0.92
N TYR A 353 22.66 24.93 1.66
CA TYR A 353 22.09 26.07 2.38
C TYR A 353 21.28 27.05 1.50
N LYS A 354 21.61 27.13 0.19
CA LYS A 354 20.85 27.96 -0.77
C LYS A 354 19.46 27.44 -1.07
N GLN A 355 19.20 26.15 -0.81
CA GLN A 355 17.93 25.49 -1.06
C GLN A 355 16.99 25.59 0.16
N LEU A 356 17.53 25.94 1.34
CA LEU A 356 16.73 26.08 2.56
C LEU A 356 15.87 27.36 2.53
N HIS A 357 14.69 27.25 3.14
CA HIS A 357 13.75 28.37 3.32
C HIS A 357 13.95 29.06 4.64
#